data_f9a516e8472482b797dda70634ce578d
#
_entry.id   f9a516e8472482b797dda70634ce578d
#
_cell.length_a   1.000
_cell.length_b   1.000
_cell.length_c   1.000
_cell.angle_alpha   90.00
_cell.angle_beta   90.00
_cell.angle_gamma   90.00
#
_symmetry.space_group_name_H-M   'P 1'
#
loop_
_entity.id
_entity.type
_entity.pdbx_description
1 polymer ?
#
loop_
_entity_poly.entity_id
_entity_poly.type
_entity_poly.pdbx_seq_one_letter_code
_entity_poly.pdbx_strand_id
1 'polypeptide(L)'
;FRAVLKDANFGEMFVGSYKPDSIDNLFMSIQTFNSQDFTSKTSPDFYDYIIVDEFHHAAAPTYQKLLSYYQPKILLGLTATPERMDGKSILPYFNNRIAAEIRLPEAIDRKLLCPFQYFGVTDTVDLDKLKWANGGYDKGELSRIYTLSGMMANRRADLVVSSLLKYVTDIDDVKGLGFCVTIEHAEFM
;
A
#
# COMPACT_ATOMS: atom_id res chain seq x y z
N PHE A 1 11.79 11.58 9.95
CA PHE A 1 12.76 11.46 11.04
C PHE A 1 13.73 12.65 11.04
N ARG A 2 14.53 12.89 10.00
CA ARG A 2 15.54 13.97 9.97
C ARG A 2 15.00 15.32 10.39
N ALA A 3 13.84 15.72 9.87
CA ALA A 3 13.20 17.00 10.23
C ALA A 3 12.76 17.05 11.70
N VAL A 4 12.21 15.95 12.23
CA VAL A 4 11.73 15.87 13.60
C VAL A 4 12.89 15.83 14.60
N LEU A 5 13.92 15.05 14.29
CA LEU A 5 15.12 14.93 15.13
C LEU A 5 16.07 16.12 14.98
N LYS A 6 15.85 16.98 13.98
CA LYS A 6 16.73 18.09 13.59
C LYS A 6 18.17 17.64 13.31
N ASP A 7 18.30 16.43 12.78
CA ASP A 7 19.56 15.82 12.37
C ASP A 7 19.50 15.45 10.89
N ALA A 8 20.18 16.20 10.05
CA ALA A 8 20.21 16.00 8.61
C ALA A 8 20.89 14.68 8.21
N ASN A 9 21.73 14.13 9.06
CA ASN A 9 22.49 12.92 8.80
C ASN A 9 21.87 11.66 9.42
N PHE A 10 20.75 11.78 10.13
CA PHE A 10 20.10 10.63 10.75
C PHE A 10 19.63 9.64 9.70
N GLY A 11 20.09 8.40 9.88
CA GLY A 11 19.64 7.22 9.15
C GLY A 11 20.07 7.16 7.70
N GLU A 12 20.26 5.96 7.22
CA GLU A 12 20.69 5.67 5.86
C GLU A 12 19.65 4.87 5.09
N MET A 13 19.61 5.08 3.79
CA MET A 13 18.72 4.33 2.89
C MET A 13 19.44 3.09 2.36
N PHE A 14 18.72 1.96 2.36
CA PHE A 14 19.15 0.76 1.67
C PHE A 14 18.05 0.28 0.74
N VAL A 15 17.93 0.91 -0.42
CA VAL A 15 16.88 0.64 -1.41
C VAL A 15 17.49 0.75 -2.81
N GLY A 16 17.21 -0.22 -3.66
CA GLY A 16 17.70 -0.23 -5.04
C GLY A 16 19.25 -0.23 -5.12
N SER A 17 19.82 0.81 -5.73
CA SER A 17 21.28 0.97 -5.87
C SER A 17 21.97 1.64 -4.68
N TYR A 18 21.20 2.19 -3.73
CA TYR A 18 21.75 2.81 -2.54
C TYR A 18 22.28 1.75 -1.56
N LYS A 19 23.52 1.92 -1.15
CA LYS A 19 24.16 1.09 -0.13
C LYS A 19 24.55 1.96 1.04
N PRO A 20 24.19 1.60 2.28
CA PRO A 20 24.53 2.37 3.46
C PRO A 20 26.01 2.17 3.84
N ASP A 21 26.61 3.20 4.43
CA ASP A 21 27.92 3.12 5.06
C ASP A 21 27.82 2.53 6.49
N SER A 22 26.69 2.80 7.18
CA SER A 22 26.35 2.20 8.48
C SER A 22 24.99 1.50 8.41
N ILE A 23 24.84 0.46 9.24
CA ILE A 23 23.58 -0.28 9.41
C ILE A 23 22.86 0.05 10.70
N ASP A 24 23.32 1.03 11.49
CA ASP A 24 22.77 1.32 12.82
C ASP A 24 21.34 1.87 12.75
N ASN A 25 21.08 2.78 11.82
CA ASN A 25 19.77 3.37 11.60
C ASN A 25 19.39 3.26 10.12
N LEU A 26 18.69 2.20 9.75
CA LEU A 26 18.36 1.90 8.34
C LEU A 26 16.91 2.15 7.99
N PHE A 27 16.72 2.69 6.79
CA PHE A 27 15.46 2.71 6.05
C PHE A 27 15.58 1.78 4.85
N MET A 28 14.86 0.67 4.87
CA MET A 28 14.95 -0.33 3.80
C MET A 28 13.59 -0.91 3.44
N SER A 29 13.49 -1.48 2.26
CA SER A 29 12.32 -2.28 1.88
C SER A 29 12.43 -3.70 2.42
N ILE A 30 11.30 -4.37 2.61
CA ILE A 30 11.28 -5.79 3.03
C ILE A 30 11.95 -6.70 1.99
N GLN A 31 11.91 -6.32 0.72
CA GLN A 31 12.61 -7.02 -0.35
C GLN A 31 14.12 -6.94 -0.18
N THR A 32 14.64 -5.75 0.13
CA THR A 32 16.07 -5.55 0.44
C THR A 32 16.48 -6.37 1.65
N PHE A 33 15.70 -6.33 2.74
CA PHE A 33 15.95 -7.16 3.92
C PHE A 33 16.10 -8.64 3.57
N ASN A 34 15.17 -9.18 2.80
CA ASN A 34 15.20 -10.61 2.43
C ASN A 34 16.34 -10.97 1.49
N SER A 35 16.75 -10.07 0.58
CA SER A 35 17.79 -10.32 -0.40
C SER A 35 19.21 -10.19 0.16
N GLN A 36 19.42 -9.41 1.22
CA GLN A 36 20.73 -9.07 1.76
C GLN A 36 21.19 -9.93 2.95
N ASP A 37 20.37 -10.91 3.33
CA ASP A 37 20.64 -11.84 4.44
C ASP A 37 21.10 -11.14 5.74
N PHE A 38 20.30 -10.16 6.17
CA PHE A 38 20.58 -9.39 7.38
C PHE A 38 20.70 -10.23 8.64
N THR A 39 19.97 -11.34 8.71
CA THR A 39 19.99 -12.25 9.86
C THR A 39 21.33 -12.94 10.08
N SER A 40 22.19 -13.02 9.05
CA SER A 40 23.56 -13.53 9.21
C SER A 40 24.56 -12.46 9.63
N LYS A 41 24.20 -11.18 9.51
CA LYS A 41 25.09 -10.03 9.74
C LYS A 41 24.87 -9.33 11.07
N THR A 42 23.72 -9.55 11.70
CA THR A 42 23.28 -8.87 12.92
C THR A 42 22.73 -9.86 13.91
N SER A 43 22.86 -9.57 15.21
CA SER A 43 22.23 -10.38 16.28
C SER A 43 20.73 -10.11 16.37
N PRO A 44 19.95 -11.00 16.98
CA PRO A 44 18.50 -10.80 17.17
C PRO A 44 18.14 -9.52 17.94
N ASP A 45 18.99 -9.04 18.79
CA ASP A 45 18.85 -7.84 19.64
C ASP A 45 19.58 -6.61 19.10
N PHE A 46 20.09 -6.67 17.85
CA PHE A 46 20.88 -5.59 17.25
C PHE A 46 20.11 -4.29 17.15
N TYR A 47 18.81 -4.35 16.78
CA TYR A 47 17.96 -3.17 16.70
C TYR A 47 17.09 -3.02 17.93
N ASP A 48 17.24 -1.92 18.65
CA ASP A 48 16.36 -1.56 19.78
C ASP A 48 14.94 -1.24 19.32
N TYR A 49 14.80 -0.65 18.14
CA TYR A 49 13.53 -0.22 17.55
C TYR A 49 13.37 -0.79 16.15
N ILE A 50 12.25 -1.41 15.92
CA ILE A 50 11.83 -1.81 14.56
C ILE A 50 10.49 -1.17 14.28
N ILE A 51 10.44 -0.40 13.19
CA ILE A 51 9.23 0.25 12.71
C ILE A 51 8.87 -0.38 11.38
N VAL A 52 7.68 -0.93 11.27
CA VAL A 52 7.17 -1.55 10.05
C VAL A 52 5.96 -0.78 9.57
N ASP A 53 6.10 -0.14 8.41
CA ASP A 53 5.00 0.50 7.72
C ASP A 53 4.16 -0.54 6.96
N GLU A 54 2.89 -0.25 6.73
CA GLU A 54 1.92 -1.16 6.12
C GLU A 54 1.89 -2.53 6.81
N PHE A 55 1.84 -2.52 8.15
CA PHE A 55 1.96 -3.74 8.97
C PHE A 55 0.86 -4.78 8.69
N HIS A 56 -0.23 -4.41 8.03
CA HIS A 56 -1.24 -5.37 7.60
C HIS A 56 -0.68 -6.46 6.66
N HIS A 57 0.50 -6.24 6.05
CA HIS A 57 1.23 -7.26 5.29
C HIS A 57 2.06 -8.22 6.15
N ALA A 58 2.12 -8.04 7.46
CA ALA A 58 2.99 -8.81 8.36
C ALA A 58 2.76 -10.33 8.34
N ALA A 59 1.58 -10.80 7.96
CA ALA A 59 1.33 -12.24 7.80
C ALA A 59 1.94 -12.85 6.53
N ALA A 60 2.46 -12.04 5.60
CA ALA A 60 3.14 -12.57 4.42
C ALA A 60 4.48 -13.22 4.82
N PRO A 61 4.88 -14.33 4.16
CA PRO A 61 6.14 -15.03 4.47
C PRO A 61 7.38 -14.12 4.44
N THR A 62 7.34 -13.07 3.61
CA THR A 62 8.43 -12.08 3.49
C THR A 62 8.68 -11.30 4.78
N TYR A 63 7.65 -11.05 5.60
CA TYR A 63 7.77 -10.37 6.89
C TYR A 63 8.06 -11.33 8.04
N GLN A 64 7.68 -12.61 7.90
CA GLN A 64 7.85 -13.59 8.97
C GLN A 64 9.33 -13.80 9.34
N LYS A 65 10.24 -13.76 8.35
CA LYS A 65 11.69 -13.86 8.61
C LYS A 65 12.17 -12.74 9.53
N LEU A 66 11.73 -11.50 9.31
CA LEU A 66 12.07 -10.35 10.14
C LEU A 66 11.47 -10.47 11.53
N LEU A 67 10.16 -10.72 11.62
CA LEU A 67 9.43 -10.72 12.88
C LEU A 67 9.76 -11.92 13.78
N SER A 68 10.20 -13.04 13.22
CA SER A 68 10.61 -14.21 14.00
C SER A 68 12.07 -14.16 14.47
N TYR A 69 12.93 -13.42 13.77
CA TYR A 69 14.35 -13.35 14.08
C TYR A 69 14.67 -12.27 15.11
N TYR A 70 14.20 -11.02 14.86
CA TYR A 70 14.56 -9.91 15.73
C TYR A 70 13.72 -9.85 17.01
N GLN A 71 14.37 -9.40 18.07
CA GLN A 71 13.79 -9.18 19.40
C GLN A 71 14.01 -7.73 19.85
N PRO A 72 13.41 -6.75 19.16
CA PRO A 72 13.61 -5.35 19.50
C PRO A 72 12.97 -5.02 20.85
N LYS A 73 13.48 -4.00 21.54
CA LYS A 73 12.86 -3.46 22.74
C LYS A 73 11.48 -2.88 22.42
N ILE A 74 11.34 -2.27 21.23
CA ILE A 74 10.08 -1.71 20.74
C ILE A 74 9.85 -2.14 19.29
N LEU A 75 8.74 -2.82 19.06
CA LEU A 75 8.17 -3.05 17.72
C LEU A 75 7.00 -2.10 17.52
N LEU A 76 7.06 -1.27 16.48
CA LEU A 76 5.98 -0.37 16.09
C LEU A 76 5.47 -0.75 14.71
N GLY A 77 4.20 -1.09 14.61
CA GLY A 77 3.49 -1.31 13.35
C GLY A 77 2.61 -0.12 13.00
N LEU A 78 2.74 0.38 11.78
CA LEU A 78 1.89 1.43 11.23
C LEU A 78 1.01 0.84 10.14
N THR A 79 -0.28 1.16 10.14
CA THR A 79 -1.20 0.74 9.07
C THR A 79 -2.44 1.63 9.05
N ALA A 80 -2.94 1.93 7.87
CA ALA A 80 -4.24 2.58 7.68
C ALA A 80 -5.41 1.58 7.77
N THR A 81 -5.15 0.28 7.61
CA THR A 81 -6.15 -0.78 7.52
C THR A 81 -5.78 -1.94 8.45
N PRO A 82 -6.00 -1.80 9.76
CA PRO A 82 -5.70 -2.87 10.72
C PRO A 82 -6.58 -4.10 10.53
N GLU A 83 -7.77 -3.90 9.98
CA GLU A 83 -8.70 -4.97 9.59
C GLU A 83 -8.26 -5.59 8.27
N ARG A 84 -7.74 -6.79 8.32
CA ARG A 84 -7.28 -7.51 7.14
C ARG A 84 -8.46 -8.17 6.41
N MET A 85 -8.40 -8.16 5.08
CA MET A 85 -9.40 -8.82 4.23
C MET A 85 -9.45 -10.34 4.40
N ASP A 86 -8.38 -10.97 4.89
CA ASP A 86 -8.31 -12.42 5.18
C ASP A 86 -8.80 -12.78 6.60
N GLY A 87 -9.32 -11.82 7.34
CA GLY A 87 -9.84 -11.99 8.70
C GLY A 87 -8.78 -12.23 9.78
N LYS A 88 -7.49 -12.25 9.44
CA LYS A 88 -6.42 -12.44 10.42
C LYS A 88 -6.09 -11.13 11.12
N SER A 89 -5.98 -11.19 12.45
CA SER A 89 -5.60 -10.04 13.26
C SER A 89 -4.08 -9.86 13.29
N ILE A 90 -3.63 -8.60 13.25
CA ILE A 90 -2.24 -8.21 13.48
C ILE A 90 -1.94 -7.93 14.95
N LEU A 91 -2.96 -7.78 15.77
CA LEU A 91 -2.81 -7.38 17.18
C LEU A 91 -1.99 -8.35 18.05
N PRO A 92 -1.96 -9.66 17.80
CA PRO A 92 -1.10 -10.57 18.57
C PRO A 92 0.39 -10.20 18.57
N TYR A 93 0.90 -9.56 17.50
CA TYR A 93 2.28 -9.06 17.47
C TYR A 93 2.53 -7.93 18.47
N PHE A 94 1.50 -7.29 18.97
CA PHE A 94 1.53 -6.13 19.88
C PHE A 94 0.89 -6.41 21.23
N ASN A 95 0.82 -7.66 21.65
CA ASN A 95 0.13 -8.07 22.90
C ASN A 95 -1.33 -7.57 22.96
N ASN A 96 -2.00 -7.51 21.81
CA ASN A 96 -3.37 -6.98 21.64
C ASN A 96 -3.52 -5.51 22.06
N ARG A 97 -2.47 -4.71 21.91
CA ARG A 97 -2.50 -3.28 22.22
C ARG A 97 -2.42 -2.43 20.95
N ILE A 98 -3.24 -1.38 20.93
CA ILE A 98 -3.19 -0.31 19.96
C ILE A 98 -2.64 0.93 20.68
N ALA A 99 -1.52 1.46 20.21
CA ALA A 99 -0.88 2.61 20.85
C ALA A 99 -1.61 3.92 20.52
N ALA A 100 -2.08 4.06 19.28
CA ALA A 100 -2.88 5.19 18.83
C ALA A 100 -3.74 4.76 17.64
N GLU A 101 -4.93 5.32 17.54
CA GLU A 101 -5.85 5.09 16.45
C GLU A 101 -6.53 6.41 16.08
N ILE A 102 -6.57 6.71 14.80
CA ILE A 102 -7.34 7.82 14.23
C ILE A 102 -8.11 7.27 13.05
N ARG A 103 -9.43 7.21 13.14
CA ARG A 103 -10.29 6.74 12.04
C ARG A 103 -10.56 7.86 11.05
N LEU A 104 -10.92 7.47 9.81
CA LEU A 104 -11.13 8.40 8.71
C LEU A 104 -12.09 9.56 9.04
N PRO A 105 -13.27 9.35 9.66
CA PRO A 105 -14.13 10.47 10.04
C PRO A 105 -13.45 11.44 11.00
N GLU A 106 -12.79 10.93 12.03
CA GLU A 106 -12.05 11.76 12.99
C GLU A 106 -10.91 12.53 12.33
N ALA A 107 -10.17 11.89 11.40
CA ALA A 107 -9.08 12.55 10.68
C ALA A 107 -9.59 13.71 9.82
N ILE A 108 -10.77 13.59 9.22
CA ILE A 108 -11.43 14.66 8.47
C ILE A 108 -11.91 15.77 9.42
N ASP A 109 -12.59 15.43 10.50
CA ASP A 109 -13.08 16.40 11.49
C ASP A 109 -11.95 17.21 12.11
N ARG A 110 -10.81 16.56 12.38
CA ARG A 110 -9.59 17.19 12.88
C ARG A 110 -8.78 17.91 11.80
N LYS A 111 -9.26 17.98 10.56
CA LYS A 111 -8.59 18.62 9.42
C LYS A 111 -7.19 18.06 9.13
N LEU A 112 -6.95 16.81 9.48
CA LEU A 112 -5.73 16.05 9.12
C LEU A 112 -5.82 15.50 7.70
N LEU A 113 -7.04 15.23 7.23
CA LEU A 113 -7.36 14.84 5.87
C LEU A 113 -8.44 15.76 5.30
N CYS A 114 -8.42 15.98 4.00
CA CYS A 114 -9.48 16.71 3.33
C CYS A 114 -10.76 15.84 3.22
N PRO A 115 -11.95 16.45 3.29
CA PRO A 115 -13.18 15.75 2.97
C PRO A 115 -13.18 15.32 1.49
N PHE A 116 -13.93 14.28 1.18
CA PHE A 116 -14.09 13.77 -0.19
C PHE A 116 -15.55 13.48 -0.50
N GLN A 117 -15.86 13.43 -1.80
CA GLN A 117 -17.13 12.93 -2.31
C GLN A 117 -16.87 11.62 -3.05
N TYR A 118 -17.68 10.62 -2.77
CA TYR A 118 -17.58 9.31 -3.43
C TYR A 118 -18.75 9.14 -4.41
N PHE A 119 -18.42 8.82 -5.66
CA PHE A 119 -19.40 8.55 -6.71
C PHE A 119 -19.19 7.13 -7.22
N GLY A 120 -20.18 6.27 -6.98
CA GLY A 120 -20.21 4.93 -7.57
C GLY A 120 -20.81 5.02 -8.99
N VAL A 121 -20.04 4.63 -9.99
CA VAL A 121 -20.48 4.54 -11.37
C VAL A 121 -20.66 3.08 -11.75
N THR A 122 -21.90 2.70 -12.13
CA THR A 122 -22.21 1.33 -12.53
C THR A 122 -21.64 1.06 -13.92
N ASP A 123 -20.84 0.01 -14.01
CA ASP A 123 -20.32 -0.50 -15.26
C ASP A 123 -21.25 -1.57 -15.84
N THR A 124 -21.24 -1.70 -17.17
CA THR A 124 -22.01 -2.69 -17.92
C THR A 124 -21.28 -4.02 -18.11
N VAL A 125 -20.09 -4.16 -17.55
CA VAL A 125 -19.31 -5.39 -17.67
C VAL A 125 -19.81 -6.47 -16.74
N ASP A 126 -20.14 -7.59 -17.36
CA ASP A 126 -20.48 -8.83 -16.66
C ASP A 126 -19.19 -9.48 -16.12
N LEU A 127 -18.96 -9.32 -14.81
CA LEU A 127 -17.82 -9.90 -14.11
C LEU A 127 -18.10 -11.33 -13.63
N ASP A 128 -19.34 -11.83 -13.73
CA ASP A 128 -19.74 -13.14 -13.21
C ASP A 128 -19.05 -14.31 -13.95
N LYS A 129 -18.57 -14.03 -15.17
CA LYS A 129 -17.85 -15.02 -15.99
C LYS A 129 -16.34 -15.06 -15.71
N LEU A 130 -15.83 -14.16 -14.89
CA LEU A 130 -14.41 -14.10 -14.58
C LEU A 130 -14.04 -15.08 -13.47
N LYS A 131 -12.88 -15.69 -13.60
CA LYS A 131 -12.33 -16.54 -12.56
C LYS A 131 -11.93 -15.72 -11.34
N TRP A 132 -12.48 -16.08 -10.19
CA TRP A 132 -12.06 -15.57 -8.89
C TRP A 132 -11.11 -16.57 -8.24
N ALA A 133 -9.86 -16.16 -8.00
CA ALA A 133 -8.85 -16.98 -7.34
C ALA A 133 -7.94 -16.10 -6.47
N ASN A 134 -7.46 -16.66 -5.35
CA ASN A 134 -6.51 -15.98 -4.45
C ASN A 134 -6.97 -14.60 -3.94
N GLY A 135 -8.28 -14.42 -3.76
CA GLY A 135 -8.82 -13.14 -3.25
C GLY A 135 -8.99 -12.04 -4.30
N GLY A 136 -9.00 -12.37 -5.59
CA GLY A 136 -9.21 -11.42 -6.68
C GLY A 136 -9.60 -12.07 -7.99
N TYR A 137 -10.01 -11.26 -8.95
CA TYR A 137 -10.21 -11.70 -10.33
C TYR A 137 -8.88 -11.94 -11.04
N ASP A 138 -8.87 -12.86 -12.01
CA ASP A 138 -7.70 -13.06 -12.87
C ASP A 138 -7.36 -11.79 -13.63
N LYS A 139 -6.12 -11.28 -13.41
CA LYS A 139 -5.68 -9.99 -13.97
C LYS A 139 -5.58 -10.02 -15.49
N GLY A 140 -5.25 -11.17 -16.09
CA GLY A 140 -5.17 -11.31 -17.54
C GLY A 140 -6.55 -11.29 -18.18
N GLU A 141 -7.54 -11.94 -17.57
CA GLU A 141 -8.93 -11.91 -18.03
C GLU A 141 -9.52 -10.50 -17.88
N LEU A 142 -9.28 -9.84 -16.74
CA LEU A 142 -9.66 -8.44 -16.54
C LEU A 142 -9.04 -7.52 -17.59
N SER A 143 -7.73 -7.59 -17.81
CA SER A 143 -7.05 -6.77 -18.79
C SER A 143 -7.64 -6.94 -20.18
N ARG A 144 -7.95 -8.17 -20.60
CA ARG A 144 -8.59 -8.44 -21.90
C ARG A 144 -9.94 -7.74 -22.04
N ILE A 145 -10.76 -7.77 -20.98
CA ILE A 145 -12.06 -7.08 -20.98
C ILE A 145 -11.88 -5.59 -21.08
N TYR A 146 -10.89 -5.03 -20.39
CA TYR A 146 -10.67 -3.60 -20.31
C TYR A 146 -9.93 -3.01 -21.52
N THR A 147 -9.13 -3.80 -22.24
CA THR A 147 -8.28 -3.29 -23.32
C THR A 147 -8.61 -3.86 -24.70
N LEU A 148 -8.94 -5.16 -24.79
CA LEU A 148 -8.99 -5.87 -26.09
C LEU A 148 -10.39 -6.00 -26.67
N SER A 149 -11.44 -5.72 -25.92
CA SER A 149 -12.82 -5.85 -26.41
C SER A 149 -13.29 -4.71 -27.31
N GLY A 150 -12.39 -3.93 -27.89
CA GLY A 150 -12.64 -2.91 -28.92
C GLY A 150 -13.75 -1.95 -28.54
N MET A 151 -14.94 -2.14 -29.10
CA MET A 151 -16.10 -1.24 -28.89
C MET A 151 -16.54 -1.15 -27.41
N MET A 152 -16.39 -2.22 -26.63
CA MET A 152 -16.76 -2.20 -25.21
C MET A 152 -15.73 -1.44 -24.36
N ALA A 153 -14.44 -1.57 -24.67
CA ALA A 153 -13.39 -0.82 -24.00
C ALA A 153 -13.56 0.68 -24.24
N ASN A 154 -13.83 1.10 -25.48
CA ASN A 154 -14.09 2.50 -25.80
C ASN A 154 -15.33 3.05 -25.09
N ARG A 155 -16.44 2.30 -25.06
CA ARG A 155 -17.64 2.72 -24.30
C ARG A 155 -17.35 2.92 -22.82
N ARG A 156 -16.45 2.15 -22.27
CA ARG A 156 -16.06 2.30 -20.87
C ARG A 156 -15.19 3.54 -20.66
N ALA A 157 -14.23 3.80 -21.53
CA ALA A 157 -13.47 5.04 -21.50
C ALA A 157 -14.42 6.26 -21.61
N ASP A 158 -15.40 6.21 -22.53
CA ASP A 158 -16.43 7.23 -22.66
C ASP A 158 -17.27 7.38 -21.38
N LEU A 159 -17.61 6.28 -20.70
CA LEU A 159 -18.30 6.31 -19.41
C LEU A 159 -17.48 6.99 -18.33
N VAL A 160 -16.19 6.73 -18.25
CA VAL A 160 -15.27 7.39 -17.30
C VAL A 160 -15.22 8.89 -17.59
N VAL A 161 -14.97 9.27 -18.84
CA VAL A 161 -14.89 10.69 -19.25
C VAL A 161 -16.23 11.42 -18.99
N SER A 162 -17.35 10.82 -19.38
CA SER A 162 -18.67 11.42 -19.15
C SER A 162 -19.01 11.55 -17.66
N SER A 163 -18.55 10.60 -16.84
CA SER A 163 -18.72 10.66 -15.39
C SER A 163 -17.88 11.76 -14.77
N LEU A 164 -16.64 11.94 -15.22
CA LEU A 164 -15.79 13.06 -14.80
C LEU A 164 -16.47 14.40 -15.14
N LEU A 165 -16.92 14.59 -16.38
CA LEU A 165 -17.63 15.79 -16.80
C LEU A 165 -18.91 16.05 -15.99
N LYS A 166 -19.58 15.00 -15.51
CA LYS A 166 -20.80 15.12 -14.71
C LYS A 166 -20.53 15.54 -13.25
N TYR A 167 -19.46 15.03 -12.66
CA TYR A 167 -19.24 15.14 -11.22
C TYR A 167 -18.14 16.14 -10.84
N VAL A 168 -17.29 16.52 -11.78
CA VAL A 168 -16.23 17.52 -11.56
C VAL A 168 -16.75 18.90 -11.97
N THR A 169 -16.56 19.88 -11.10
CA THR A 169 -17.06 21.25 -11.32
C THR A 169 -16.25 22.00 -12.37
N ASP A 170 -14.94 21.81 -12.38
CA ASP A 170 -14.02 22.44 -13.33
C ASP A 170 -13.05 21.37 -13.87
N ILE A 171 -13.28 20.97 -15.10
CA ILE A 171 -12.49 19.91 -15.74
C ILE A 171 -11.09 20.41 -16.13
N ASP A 172 -10.94 21.71 -16.38
CA ASP A 172 -9.67 22.26 -16.86
C ASP A 172 -8.64 22.42 -15.73
N ASP A 173 -9.10 22.53 -14.47
CA ASP A 173 -8.23 22.60 -13.28
C ASP A 173 -8.17 21.30 -12.47
N VAL A 174 -8.82 20.24 -12.94
CA VAL A 174 -8.82 18.96 -12.22
C VAL A 174 -7.47 18.27 -12.30
N LYS A 175 -6.99 17.81 -11.14
CA LYS A 175 -5.82 16.92 -11.04
C LYS A 175 -6.30 15.54 -10.66
N GLY A 176 -6.20 14.61 -11.61
CA GLY A 176 -6.70 13.25 -11.45
C GLY A 176 -5.59 12.21 -11.33
N LEU A 177 -5.90 11.12 -10.66
CA LEU A 177 -5.07 9.93 -10.61
C LEU A 177 -5.94 8.73 -10.94
N GLY A 178 -5.59 7.99 -12.00
CA GLY A 178 -6.27 6.78 -12.42
C GLY A 178 -5.55 5.52 -11.97
N PHE A 179 -6.30 4.54 -11.46
CA PHE A 179 -5.77 3.21 -11.13
C PHE A 179 -6.28 2.21 -12.14
N CYS A 180 -5.36 1.60 -12.87
CA CYS A 180 -5.64 0.61 -13.90
C CYS A 180 -5.22 -0.80 -13.47
N VAL A 181 -5.79 -1.83 -14.09
CA VAL A 181 -5.54 -3.23 -13.75
C VAL A 181 -4.14 -3.67 -14.18
N THR A 182 -3.70 -3.20 -15.37
CA THR A 182 -2.39 -3.52 -15.96
C THR A 182 -1.80 -2.27 -16.61
N ILE A 183 -0.54 -2.38 -17.02
CA ILE A 183 0.16 -1.30 -17.76
C ILE A 183 -0.56 -1.04 -19.09
N GLU A 184 -0.92 -2.10 -19.85
CA GLU A 184 -1.64 -1.97 -21.12
C GLU A 184 -3.00 -1.27 -20.93
N HIS A 185 -3.68 -1.51 -19.80
CA HIS A 185 -4.92 -0.80 -19.48
C HIS A 185 -4.64 0.69 -19.21
N ALA A 186 -3.55 1.02 -18.54
CA ALA A 186 -3.17 2.40 -18.28
C ALA A 186 -2.76 3.14 -19.56
N GLU A 187 -2.10 2.47 -20.49
CA GLU A 187 -1.72 3.03 -21.79
C GLU A 187 -2.93 3.21 -22.72
N PHE A 188 -3.95 2.37 -22.57
CA PHE A 188 -5.20 2.49 -23.32
C PHE A 188 -6.03 3.69 -22.84
N MET A 189 -6.11 3.93 -21.51
CA MET A 189 -6.89 5.01 -20.89
C MET A 189 -6.25 6.38 -21.02
#